data_f1cab366898f9ffd5cbe198ee1bd7d91
#
_entry.id   f1cab366898f9ffd5cbe198ee1bd7d91
#
_cell.length_a   1.000
_cell.length_b   1.000
_cell.length_c   1.000
_cell.angle_alpha   90.00
_cell.angle_beta   90.00
_cell.angle_gamma   90.00
#
_symmetry.space_group_name_H-M   'P 1'
#
loop_
_entity.id
_entity.type
_entity.pdbx_description
1 polymer ?
#
loop_
_entity_poly.entity_id
_entity_poly.type
_entity_poly.pdbx_seq_one_letter_code
_entity_poly.pdbx_strand_id
1 'polypeptide(L)'
;IHVDEQRGLSKRLQRAGHILILLCVILAGSVFFTKDVNAASFSNTQREYINVLSKLMMEGTVTQNMDVYGSVSQGSSGRACLRAAAINNRAAIMAERIDFLDSNWSQYYAVEKEGNATVFNSTKLISRTKFQRRYKKIIKGLDEALESVESSMTQADKAMAVYTHFAKNTIYRESADAHTGYDVLVKHIGVCDGLANAYALAMNTLGIPCAVVSNYSKNHSWNVIKLNGKWYYVDLTNGVGTGKHEGAVVSYESFLVGKKGFLKTHPGYKAKDLYGQGNSNDLNMRGIPISNSDYIKDNKEIKNALKARTCTFYRKGFWYWISQDNSLKCSTLQGKKT
;
A
#
# COMPACT_ATOMS: atom_id res chain seq x y z
N ILE A 1 -23.79 27.18 -14.86
CA ILE A 1 -22.48 27.44 -15.51
C ILE A 1 -21.43 27.87 -14.48
N HIS A 2 -21.69 28.83 -13.58
CA HIS A 2 -20.70 29.31 -12.57
C HIS A 2 -20.34 28.26 -11.48
N VAL A 3 -21.24 27.34 -11.16
CA VAL A 3 -21.02 26.30 -10.14
C VAL A 3 -20.11 25.18 -10.67
N ASP A 4 -20.17 24.90 -11.97
CA ASP A 4 -19.35 23.87 -12.60
C ASP A 4 -17.91 24.36 -12.89
N GLU A 5 -17.75 25.64 -13.18
CA GLU A 5 -16.41 26.26 -13.28
C GLU A 5 -15.70 26.31 -11.93
N GLN A 6 -16.37 26.67 -10.85
CA GLN A 6 -15.78 26.65 -9.50
C GLN A 6 -15.45 25.22 -9.05
N ARG A 7 -16.28 24.23 -9.40
CA ARG A 7 -15.96 22.80 -9.17
C ARG A 7 -14.75 22.34 -9.96
N GLY A 8 -14.63 22.78 -11.21
CA GLY A 8 -13.49 22.49 -12.07
C GLY A 8 -12.19 23.09 -11.54
N LEU A 9 -12.23 24.33 -11.05
CA LEU A 9 -11.09 25.05 -10.48
C LEU A 9 -10.65 24.43 -9.14
N SER A 10 -11.60 24.09 -8.27
CA SER A 10 -11.34 23.40 -6.99
C SER A 10 -10.70 22.03 -7.21
N LYS A 11 -11.18 21.22 -8.18
CA LYS A 11 -10.58 19.95 -8.55
C LYS A 11 -9.19 20.10 -9.15
N ARG A 12 -8.93 21.16 -9.96
CA ARG A 12 -7.60 21.45 -10.51
C ARG A 12 -6.62 21.90 -9.44
N LEU A 13 -7.04 22.71 -8.46
CA LEU A 13 -6.23 23.12 -7.32
C LEU A 13 -5.95 21.95 -6.37
N GLN A 14 -6.93 21.07 -6.14
CA GLN A 14 -6.73 19.83 -5.40
C GLN A 14 -5.75 18.88 -6.12
N ARG A 15 -5.88 18.72 -7.45
CA ARG A 15 -4.90 17.96 -8.27
C ARG A 15 -3.51 18.55 -8.22
N ALA A 16 -3.38 19.88 -8.31
CA ALA A 16 -2.09 20.55 -8.18
C ALA A 16 -1.49 20.36 -6.77
N GLY A 17 -2.31 20.38 -5.73
CA GLY A 17 -1.90 20.07 -4.35
C GLY A 17 -1.47 18.62 -4.18
N HIS A 18 -2.20 17.64 -4.73
CA HIS A 18 -1.82 16.23 -4.71
C HIS A 18 -0.56 15.95 -5.53
N ILE A 19 -0.43 16.56 -6.71
CA ILE A 19 0.79 16.46 -7.54
C ILE A 19 1.98 17.09 -6.81
N LEU A 20 1.78 18.21 -6.12
CA LEU A 20 2.84 18.86 -5.34
C LEU A 20 3.23 18.02 -4.12
N ILE A 21 2.26 17.43 -3.42
CA ILE A 21 2.49 16.48 -2.32
C ILE A 21 3.17 15.21 -2.87
N LEU A 22 2.72 14.69 -4.01
CA LEU A 22 3.33 13.55 -4.69
C LEU A 22 4.76 13.87 -5.15
N LEU A 23 5.00 15.05 -5.73
CA LEU A 23 6.34 15.53 -6.11
C LEU A 23 7.21 15.79 -4.88
N CYS A 24 6.68 16.36 -3.80
CA CYS A 24 7.41 16.52 -2.54
C CYS A 24 7.69 15.17 -1.87
N VAL A 25 6.78 14.20 -1.93
CA VAL A 25 6.98 12.83 -1.45
C VAL A 25 7.96 12.08 -2.35
N ILE A 26 7.97 12.33 -3.65
CA ILE A 26 8.93 11.75 -4.62
C ILE A 26 10.31 12.42 -4.48
N LEU A 27 10.37 13.74 -4.29
CA LEU A 27 11.62 14.50 -4.12
C LEU A 27 12.14 14.46 -2.67
N ALA A 28 11.24 14.36 -1.68
CA ALA A 28 11.54 14.18 -0.28
C ALA A 28 11.42 12.70 0.16
N GLY A 29 11.31 11.79 -0.78
CA GLY A 29 10.93 10.37 -0.62
C GLY A 29 11.65 9.56 0.47
N SER A 30 12.52 10.21 1.19
CA SER A 30 13.27 9.63 2.29
C SER A 30 12.82 10.10 3.68
N VAL A 31 12.10 11.22 3.82
CA VAL A 31 11.93 11.84 5.15
C VAL A 31 10.64 11.40 5.86
N PHE A 32 9.59 11.06 5.12
CA PHE A 32 8.29 10.79 5.73
C PHE A 32 7.99 9.31 6.01
N PHE A 33 8.56 8.37 5.22
CA PHE A 33 8.23 6.96 5.33
C PHE A 33 9.00 6.19 6.41
N THR A 34 10.20 6.67 6.77
CA THR A 34 11.01 6.03 7.81
C THR A 34 10.43 6.22 9.21
N LYS A 35 9.52 7.18 9.40
CA LYS A 35 9.07 7.55 10.75
C LYS A 35 8.14 6.54 11.42
N ASP A 36 7.38 5.74 10.67
CA ASP A 36 6.31 4.94 11.26
C ASP A 36 6.30 3.42 11.01
N VAL A 37 6.88 2.91 9.93
CA VAL A 37 6.85 1.47 9.67
C VAL A 37 7.94 0.71 10.41
N ASN A 38 9.14 1.32 10.59
CA ASN A 38 10.24 0.77 11.39
C ASN A 38 11.11 1.86 12.05
N ALA A 39 10.70 3.12 12.05
CA ALA A 39 11.56 4.24 12.40
C ALA A 39 12.03 4.26 13.87
N ALA A 40 11.31 3.62 14.76
CA ALA A 40 11.72 3.50 16.15
C ALA A 40 12.93 2.58 16.34
N SER A 41 13.29 1.76 15.35
CA SER A 41 14.36 0.76 15.42
C SER A 41 15.67 1.17 14.73
N PHE A 42 15.66 2.20 13.89
CA PHE A 42 16.84 2.64 13.16
C PHE A 42 17.53 3.84 13.82
N SER A 43 18.87 3.76 13.95
CA SER A 43 19.71 4.89 14.37
C SER A 43 19.69 6.00 13.29
N ASN A 44 20.20 7.20 13.63
CA ASN A 44 20.31 8.29 12.67
C ASN A 44 21.19 7.91 11.47
N THR A 45 22.32 7.26 11.70
CA THR A 45 23.22 6.77 10.63
C THR A 45 22.53 5.74 9.73
N GLN A 46 21.72 4.84 10.30
CA GLN A 46 20.96 3.87 9.52
C GLN A 46 19.90 4.57 8.64
N ARG A 47 19.23 5.60 9.15
CA ARG A 47 18.26 6.40 8.37
C ARG A 47 18.93 7.13 7.21
N GLU A 48 20.08 7.73 7.45
CA GLU A 48 20.87 8.36 6.39
C GLU A 48 21.26 7.34 5.33
N TYR A 49 21.73 6.18 5.73
CA TYR A 49 22.07 5.09 4.83
C TYR A 49 20.88 4.58 4.02
N ILE A 50 19.70 4.41 4.64
CA ILE A 50 18.44 4.07 3.95
C ILE A 50 18.10 5.12 2.88
N ASN A 51 18.29 6.40 3.18
CA ASN A 51 18.03 7.48 2.23
C ASN A 51 18.97 7.41 1.02
N VAL A 52 20.24 7.10 1.25
CA VAL A 52 21.22 6.92 0.16
C VAL A 52 20.85 5.73 -0.71
N LEU A 53 20.56 4.58 -0.11
CA LEU A 53 20.11 3.38 -0.85
C LEU A 53 18.84 3.69 -1.67
N SER A 54 17.89 4.43 -1.07
CA SER A 54 16.67 4.85 -1.73
C SER A 54 16.96 5.70 -2.98
N LYS A 55 17.90 6.64 -2.87
CA LYS A 55 18.34 7.47 -4.00
C LYS A 55 19.00 6.64 -5.09
N LEU A 56 19.90 5.73 -4.74
CA LEU A 56 20.58 4.85 -5.68
C LEU A 56 19.59 3.98 -6.47
N MET A 57 18.57 3.43 -5.81
CA MET A 57 17.51 2.67 -6.46
C MET A 57 16.73 3.54 -7.46
N MET A 58 16.39 4.78 -7.10
CA MET A 58 15.66 5.71 -7.97
C MET A 58 16.50 6.16 -9.17
N GLU A 59 17.77 6.42 -8.96
CA GLU A 59 18.70 6.82 -10.04
C GLU A 59 19.06 5.65 -10.94
N GLY A 60 18.79 4.43 -10.49
CA GLY A 60 19.15 3.20 -11.19
C GLY A 60 20.68 3.04 -11.25
N THR A 61 21.37 3.36 -10.17
CA THR A 61 22.81 3.14 -10.01
C THR A 61 23.09 1.65 -9.99
N VAL A 62 24.01 1.19 -10.83
CA VAL A 62 24.34 -0.24 -10.94
C VAL A 62 25.24 -0.69 -9.82
N THR A 63 26.27 0.10 -9.50
CA THR A 63 27.28 -0.24 -8.46
C THR A 63 27.70 1.03 -7.73
N GLN A 64 27.81 0.96 -6.39
CA GLN A 64 28.25 2.06 -5.55
C GLN A 64 28.99 1.55 -4.32
N ASN A 65 30.18 2.10 -4.04
CA ASN A 65 30.92 1.82 -2.80
C ASN A 65 30.20 2.41 -1.58
N MET A 66 30.04 1.61 -0.53
CA MET A 66 29.28 1.90 0.68
C MET A 66 30.15 1.86 1.95
N ASP A 67 31.47 1.81 1.84
CA ASP A 67 32.40 1.68 2.98
C ASP A 67 32.29 2.84 3.98
N VAL A 68 31.90 4.03 3.51
CA VAL A 68 31.68 5.21 4.36
C VAL A 68 30.65 4.96 5.48
N TYR A 69 29.77 3.99 5.31
CA TYR A 69 28.74 3.64 6.31
C TYR A 69 29.20 2.55 7.29
N GLY A 70 30.40 2.01 7.13
CA GLY A 70 31.02 1.06 8.07
C GLY A 70 30.12 -0.14 8.39
N SER A 71 29.96 -0.46 9.68
CA SER A 71 29.15 -1.59 10.14
C SER A 71 27.66 -1.48 9.80
N VAL A 72 27.15 -0.27 9.55
CA VAL A 72 25.74 -0.05 9.18
C VAL A 72 25.40 -0.67 7.82
N SER A 73 26.37 -0.68 6.89
CA SER A 73 26.21 -1.28 5.57
C SER A 73 26.40 -2.80 5.53
N GLN A 74 26.73 -3.43 6.64
CA GLN A 74 27.15 -4.84 6.68
C GLN A 74 26.13 -5.76 7.36
N GLY A 75 26.19 -7.03 7.02
CA GLY A 75 25.48 -8.12 7.70
C GLY A 75 23.96 -7.90 7.78
N SER A 76 23.40 -8.16 8.96
CA SER A 76 21.96 -8.00 9.22
C SER A 76 21.50 -6.54 9.20
N SER A 77 22.37 -5.60 9.62
CA SER A 77 22.09 -4.16 9.58
C SER A 77 21.95 -3.67 8.15
N GLY A 78 22.90 -3.99 7.28
CA GLY A 78 22.87 -3.63 5.86
C GLY A 78 21.62 -4.19 5.16
N ARG A 79 21.28 -5.45 5.40
CA ARG A 79 20.06 -6.07 4.85
C ARG A 79 18.78 -5.39 5.35
N ALA A 80 18.71 -5.04 6.62
CA ALA A 80 17.54 -4.32 7.16
C ALA A 80 17.38 -2.94 6.54
N CYS A 81 18.47 -2.19 6.37
CA CYS A 81 18.47 -0.88 5.72
C CYS A 81 18.09 -1.00 4.22
N LEU A 82 18.65 -1.98 3.52
CA LEU A 82 18.31 -2.24 2.11
C LEU A 82 16.83 -2.54 1.93
N ARG A 83 16.26 -3.36 2.82
CA ARG A 83 14.84 -3.68 2.81
C ARG A 83 13.98 -2.44 3.08
N ALA A 84 14.34 -1.61 4.04
CA ALA A 84 13.63 -0.36 4.32
C ALA A 84 13.68 0.59 3.11
N ALA A 85 14.84 0.71 2.45
CA ALA A 85 14.99 1.48 1.23
C ALA A 85 14.10 0.96 0.09
N ALA A 86 14.02 -0.36 -0.09
CA ALA A 86 13.14 -0.99 -1.08
C ALA A 86 11.65 -0.71 -0.81
N ILE A 87 11.22 -0.78 0.45
CA ILE A 87 9.85 -0.43 0.85
C ILE A 87 9.55 1.04 0.53
N ASN A 88 10.49 1.95 0.82
CA ASN A 88 10.36 3.37 0.51
C ASN A 88 10.28 3.65 -1.00
N ASN A 89 10.88 2.79 -1.82
CA ASN A 89 10.92 2.94 -3.29
C ASN A 89 10.04 1.93 -4.03
N ARG A 90 8.97 1.48 -3.43
CA ARG A 90 8.05 0.50 -4.02
C ARG A 90 7.65 0.83 -5.48
N ALA A 91 7.39 2.10 -5.78
CA ALA A 91 7.06 2.53 -7.13
C ALA A 91 8.20 2.31 -8.13
N ALA A 92 9.46 2.54 -7.71
CA ALA A 92 10.63 2.30 -8.55
C ALA A 92 10.83 0.80 -8.81
N ILE A 93 10.68 -0.03 -7.77
CA ILE A 93 10.77 -1.49 -7.86
C ILE A 93 9.70 -2.03 -8.82
N MET A 94 8.46 -1.57 -8.70
CA MET A 94 7.40 -1.91 -9.66
C MET A 94 7.73 -1.48 -11.10
N ALA A 95 8.37 -0.32 -11.26
CA ALA A 95 8.79 0.17 -12.58
C ALA A 95 9.85 -0.73 -13.23
N GLU A 96 10.74 -1.32 -12.44
CA GLU A 96 11.74 -2.31 -12.89
C GLU A 96 11.13 -3.69 -13.19
N ARG A 97 9.85 -3.91 -12.97
CA ARG A 97 9.16 -5.21 -13.08
C ARG A 97 9.60 -6.24 -12.04
N ILE A 98 10.12 -5.80 -10.94
CA ILE A 98 10.44 -6.65 -9.81
C ILE A 98 9.17 -6.80 -8.98
N ASP A 99 8.77 -8.03 -8.73
CA ASP A 99 7.76 -8.30 -7.74
C ASP A 99 8.40 -8.17 -6.34
N PHE A 100 7.90 -7.23 -5.57
CA PHE A 100 8.41 -6.98 -4.23
C PHE A 100 8.15 -8.17 -3.28
N LEU A 101 7.15 -8.96 -3.58
CA LEU A 101 6.81 -10.17 -2.82
C LEU A 101 7.59 -11.40 -3.26
N ASP A 102 8.22 -11.35 -4.43
CA ASP A 102 9.14 -12.39 -4.81
C ASP A 102 10.25 -12.45 -3.76
N SER A 103 10.43 -13.62 -3.16
CA SER A 103 11.54 -13.90 -2.23
C SER A 103 12.91 -13.58 -2.83
N ASN A 104 12.96 -13.38 -4.13
CA ASN A 104 14.17 -13.16 -4.92
C ASN A 104 14.45 -11.67 -5.22
N TRP A 105 13.65 -10.70 -4.71
CA TRP A 105 13.95 -9.28 -4.95
C TRP A 105 15.38 -8.90 -4.50
N SER A 106 15.91 -9.57 -3.51
CA SER A 106 17.27 -9.40 -3.01
C SER A 106 18.38 -9.78 -4.02
N GLN A 107 18.05 -10.53 -5.07
CA GLN A 107 18.99 -10.78 -6.17
C GLN A 107 19.14 -9.58 -7.12
N TYR A 108 18.18 -8.64 -7.08
CA TYR A 108 18.21 -7.44 -7.92
C TYR A 108 18.83 -6.24 -7.19
N TYR A 109 18.82 -6.27 -5.86
CA TYR A 109 19.43 -5.24 -5.01
C TYR A 109 20.18 -5.92 -3.88
N ALA A 110 21.48 -5.74 -3.84
CA ALA A 110 22.34 -6.34 -2.85
C ALA A 110 23.30 -5.31 -2.25
N VAL A 111 23.69 -5.52 -1.00
CA VAL A 111 24.85 -4.90 -0.38
C VAL A 111 25.73 -6.03 0.11
N GLU A 112 26.87 -6.19 -0.51
CA GLU A 112 27.75 -7.34 -0.32
C GLU A 112 29.22 -6.94 -0.29
N LYS A 113 30.09 -7.87 0.13
CA LYS A 113 31.52 -7.68 0.11
C LYS A 113 32.10 -8.03 -1.25
N GLU A 114 32.84 -7.09 -1.83
CA GLU A 114 33.71 -7.31 -2.98
C GLU A 114 35.15 -7.04 -2.55
N GLY A 115 35.89 -8.09 -2.23
CA GLY A 115 37.21 -7.99 -1.57
C GLY A 115 37.09 -7.31 -0.20
N ASN A 116 37.75 -6.18 -0.02
CA ASN A 116 37.71 -5.39 1.21
C ASN A 116 36.57 -4.33 1.20
N ALA A 117 35.99 -4.04 0.05
CA ALA A 117 34.93 -3.04 -0.09
C ALA A 117 33.55 -3.60 0.22
N THR A 118 32.67 -2.75 0.75
CA THR A 118 31.23 -3.01 0.82
C THR A 118 30.56 -2.28 -0.32
N VAL A 119 29.82 -2.99 -1.17
CA VAL A 119 29.29 -2.46 -2.42
C VAL A 119 27.78 -2.66 -2.48
N PHE A 120 27.06 -1.61 -2.88
CA PHE A 120 25.68 -1.72 -3.33
C PHE A 120 25.67 -2.09 -4.80
N ASN A 121 24.99 -3.16 -5.12
CA ASN A 121 24.77 -3.63 -6.49
C ASN A 121 23.28 -3.63 -6.85
N SER A 122 22.98 -3.23 -8.07
CA SER A 122 21.64 -3.41 -8.63
C SER A 122 21.67 -4.01 -10.03
N THR A 123 20.78 -4.95 -10.27
CA THR A 123 20.59 -5.53 -11.61
C THR A 123 19.45 -4.80 -12.31
N LYS A 124 19.76 -4.15 -13.44
CA LYS A 124 18.75 -3.51 -14.26
C LYS A 124 18.05 -4.53 -15.14
N LEU A 125 16.73 -4.62 -15.03
CA LEU A 125 15.91 -5.49 -15.85
C LEU A 125 15.44 -4.82 -17.15
N ILE A 126 15.43 -3.49 -17.16
CA ILE A 126 14.92 -2.70 -18.29
C ILE A 126 15.81 -1.47 -18.54
N SER A 127 15.76 -0.91 -19.75
CA SER A 127 16.48 0.33 -20.07
C SER A 127 15.94 1.51 -19.26
N ARG A 128 16.79 2.53 -19.02
CA ARG A 128 16.43 3.76 -18.30
C ARG A 128 15.19 4.45 -18.90
N THR A 129 15.10 4.52 -20.22
CA THR A 129 13.93 5.11 -20.91
C THR A 129 12.66 4.32 -20.61
N LYS A 130 12.73 2.98 -20.61
CA LYS A 130 11.60 2.12 -20.30
C LYS A 130 11.20 2.26 -18.83
N PHE A 131 12.17 2.31 -17.90
CA PHE A 131 11.96 2.59 -16.50
C PHE A 131 11.20 3.91 -16.29
N GLN A 132 11.72 5.02 -16.82
CA GLN A 132 11.10 6.33 -16.67
C GLN A 132 9.66 6.37 -17.21
N ARG A 133 9.40 5.72 -18.34
CA ARG A 133 8.05 5.61 -18.92
C ARG A 133 7.12 4.81 -18.01
N ARG A 134 7.58 3.69 -17.46
CA ARG A 134 6.79 2.86 -16.54
C ARG A 134 6.53 3.59 -15.22
N TYR A 135 7.56 4.23 -14.66
CA TYR A 135 7.45 5.01 -13.43
C TYR A 135 6.41 6.14 -13.58
N LYS A 136 6.44 6.91 -14.68
CA LYS A 136 5.42 7.94 -14.95
C LYS A 136 4.00 7.35 -15.00
N LYS A 137 3.83 6.16 -15.58
CA LYS A 137 2.52 5.47 -15.60
C LYS A 137 2.05 5.06 -14.21
N ILE A 138 2.96 4.55 -13.36
CA ILE A 138 2.66 4.23 -11.96
C ILE A 138 2.18 5.47 -11.22
N ILE A 139 2.90 6.58 -11.35
CA ILE A 139 2.53 7.84 -10.69
C ILE A 139 1.15 8.31 -11.15
N LYS A 140 0.87 8.22 -12.46
CA LYS A 140 -0.46 8.56 -12.98
C LYS A 140 -1.57 7.66 -12.43
N GLY A 141 -1.37 6.33 -12.41
CA GLY A 141 -2.34 5.39 -11.83
C GLY A 141 -2.53 5.58 -10.33
N LEU A 142 -1.46 5.95 -9.62
CA LEU A 142 -1.54 6.30 -8.21
C LEU A 142 -2.35 7.60 -8.00
N ASP A 143 -2.14 8.63 -8.80
CA ASP A 143 -2.92 9.87 -8.76
C ASP A 143 -4.42 9.60 -9.00
N GLU A 144 -4.75 8.75 -9.97
CA GLU A 144 -6.11 8.28 -10.21
C GLU A 144 -6.71 7.55 -9.00
N ALA A 145 -5.93 6.68 -8.34
CA ALA A 145 -6.36 5.97 -7.15
C ALA A 145 -6.60 6.89 -5.94
N LEU A 146 -5.93 8.03 -5.91
CA LEU A 146 -6.06 9.04 -4.85
C LEU A 146 -7.08 10.16 -5.17
N GLU A 147 -7.70 10.17 -6.35
CA GLU A 147 -8.59 11.25 -6.80
C GLU A 147 -9.79 11.46 -5.86
N SER A 148 -10.29 10.41 -5.23
CA SER A 148 -11.42 10.46 -4.30
C SER A 148 -11.03 10.83 -2.85
N VAL A 149 -9.73 11.02 -2.58
CA VAL A 149 -9.24 11.35 -1.23
C VAL A 149 -9.35 12.84 -0.99
N GLU A 150 -10.10 13.21 0.05
CA GLU A 150 -10.24 14.60 0.50
C GLU A 150 -9.35 14.89 1.71
N SER A 151 -8.91 16.15 1.85
CA SER A 151 -8.09 16.58 3.01
C SER A 151 -8.83 16.45 4.35
N SER A 152 -10.15 16.57 4.33
CA SER A 152 -11.03 16.43 5.49
C SER A 152 -11.20 14.98 5.98
N MET A 153 -10.81 13.99 5.19
CA MET A 153 -10.92 12.57 5.52
C MET A 153 -9.98 12.18 6.66
N THR A 154 -10.48 11.38 7.60
CA THR A 154 -9.63 10.66 8.55
C THR A 154 -8.75 9.64 7.83
N GLN A 155 -7.72 9.11 8.49
CA GLN A 155 -6.89 8.06 7.90
C GLN A 155 -7.71 6.82 7.49
N ALA A 156 -8.73 6.46 8.26
CA ALA A 156 -9.61 5.33 7.96
C ALA A 156 -10.51 5.62 6.73
N ASP A 157 -11.02 6.85 6.60
CA ASP A 157 -11.80 7.26 5.44
C ASP A 157 -10.94 7.25 4.16
N LYS A 158 -9.71 7.77 4.23
CA LYS A 158 -8.74 7.70 3.12
C LYS A 158 -8.47 6.26 2.72
N ALA A 159 -8.23 5.39 3.71
CA ALA A 159 -8.01 3.97 3.47
C ALA A 159 -9.22 3.31 2.78
N MET A 160 -10.44 3.65 3.18
CA MET A 160 -11.67 3.14 2.57
C MET A 160 -11.88 3.67 1.15
N ALA A 161 -11.60 4.96 0.90
CA ALA A 161 -11.72 5.56 -0.43
C ALA A 161 -10.80 4.86 -1.44
N VAL A 162 -9.53 4.65 -1.08
CA VAL A 162 -8.54 3.96 -1.91
C VAL A 162 -8.88 2.47 -2.09
N TYR A 163 -9.32 1.79 -1.02
CA TYR A 163 -9.81 0.41 -1.09
C TYR A 163 -10.94 0.30 -2.11
N THR A 164 -11.92 1.20 -2.02
CA THR A 164 -13.07 1.25 -2.92
C THR A 164 -12.66 1.50 -4.37
N HIS A 165 -11.68 2.39 -4.59
CA HIS A 165 -11.15 2.66 -5.93
C HIS A 165 -10.59 1.39 -6.56
N PHE A 166 -9.66 0.71 -5.89
CA PHE A 166 -9.05 -0.51 -6.43
C PHE A 166 -10.08 -1.62 -6.61
N ALA A 167 -10.98 -1.81 -5.64
CA ALA A 167 -12.00 -2.84 -5.72
C ALA A 167 -12.96 -2.66 -6.90
N LYS A 168 -13.26 -1.42 -7.28
CA LYS A 168 -14.12 -1.10 -8.43
C LYS A 168 -13.41 -1.13 -9.77
N ASN A 169 -12.12 -0.81 -9.79
CA ASN A 169 -11.39 -0.55 -11.04
C ASN A 169 -10.36 -1.65 -11.37
N THR A 170 -10.29 -2.74 -10.60
CA THR A 170 -9.39 -3.84 -10.89
C THR A 170 -10.17 -5.09 -11.24
N ILE A 171 -9.77 -5.75 -12.32
CA ILE A 171 -10.25 -7.07 -12.72
C ILE A 171 -9.36 -8.11 -12.02
N TYR A 172 -9.95 -8.96 -11.19
CA TYR A 172 -9.24 -10.08 -10.58
C TYR A 172 -9.09 -11.23 -11.58
N ARG A 173 -7.91 -11.38 -12.13
CA ARG A 173 -7.63 -12.42 -13.12
C ARG A 173 -6.20 -12.89 -13.02
N GLU A 174 -6.01 -14.21 -12.91
CA GLU A 174 -4.69 -14.83 -12.97
C GLU A 174 -4.09 -14.68 -14.37
N SER A 175 -2.91 -14.09 -14.43
CA SER A 175 -2.09 -14.00 -15.64
C SER A 175 -0.66 -13.60 -15.27
N ALA A 176 0.30 -13.84 -16.14
CA ALA A 176 1.68 -13.41 -15.95
C ALA A 176 1.84 -11.88 -15.75
N ASP A 177 0.83 -11.12 -16.12
CA ASP A 177 0.77 -9.64 -16.04
C ASP A 177 -0.18 -9.16 -14.94
N ALA A 178 -0.36 -9.91 -13.84
CA ALA A 178 -1.29 -9.59 -12.77
C ALA A 178 -0.65 -9.51 -11.37
N HIS A 179 0.64 -9.83 -11.25
CA HIS A 179 1.31 -10.03 -9.97
C HIS A 179 1.97 -8.78 -9.41
N THR A 180 2.08 -7.69 -10.19
CA THR A 180 2.74 -6.48 -9.71
C THR A 180 1.76 -5.35 -9.46
N GLY A 181 2.10 -4.44 -8.54
CA GLY A 181 1.32 -3.21 -8.36
C GLY A 181 1.27 -2.33 -9.62
N TYR A 182 2.24 -2.48 -10.55
CA TYR A 182 2.17 -1.86 -11.87
C TYR A 182 0.96 -2.36 -12.67
N ASP A 183 0.69 -3.65 -12.64
CA ASP A 183 -0.42 -4.23 -13.40
C ASP A 183 -1.76 -3.73 -12.86
N VAL A 184 -1.89 -3.61 -11.55
CA VAL A 184 -3.08 -3.03 -10.90
C VAL A 184 -3.24 -1.55 -11.22
N LEU A 185 -2.19 -0.74 -11.05
CA LEU A 185 -2.25 0.71 -11.24
C LEU A 185 -2.36 1.15 -12.69
N VAL A 186 -1.87 0.35 -13.64
CA VAL A 186 -1.72 0.77 -15.04
C VAL A 186 -2.56 -0.06 -16.00
N LYS A 187 -2.75 -1.34 -15.70
CA LYS A 187 -3.52 -2.25 -16.56
C LYS A 187 -4.88 -2.58 -15.97
N HIS A 188 -5.13 -2.22 -14.70
CA HIS A 188 -6.34 -2.53 -13.96
C HIS A 188 -6.62 -4.03 -13.87
N ILE A 189 -5.58 -4.83 -13.84
CA ILE A 189 -5.63 -6.29 -13.66
C ILE A 189 -4.72 -6.64 -12.49
N GLY A 190 -5.18 -7.52 -11.61
CA GLY A 190 -4.35 -7.96 -10.50
C GLY A 190 -4.88 -9.18 -9.79
N VAL A 191 -3.98 -9.88 -9.12
CA VAL A 191 -4.27 -10.89 -8.11
C VAL A 191 -3.80 -10.38 -6.74
N CYS A 192 -3.81 -11.21 -5.72
CA CYS A 192 -3.61 -10.81 -4.33
C CYS A 192 -2.32 -10.00 -4.09
N ASP A 193 -1.19 -10.41 -4.66
CA ASP A 193 0.11 -9.75 -4.50
C ASP A 193 0.17 -8.39 -5.21
N GLY A 194 -0.31 -8.31 -6.45
CA GLY A 194 -0.43 -7.05 -7.18
C GLY A 194 -1.32 -6.03 -6.44
N LEU A 195 -2.49 -6.47 -5.97
CA LEU A 195 -3.42 -5.66 -5.19
C LEU A 195 -2.81 -5.17 -3.88
N ALA A 196 -2.17 -6.07 -3.12
CA ALA A 196 -1.54 -5.72 -1.84
C ALA A 196 -0.40 -4.70 -2.03
N ASN A 197 0.40 -4.84 -3.10
CA ASN A 197 1.46 -3.89 -3.42
C ASN A 197 0.94 -2.52 -3.82
N ALA A 198 -0.07 -2.45 -4.69
CA ALA A 198 -0.68 -1.20 -5.13
C ALA A 198 -1.32 -0.46 -3.95
N TYR A 199 -2.05 -1.17 -3.09
CA TYR A 199 -2.67 -0.60 -1.90
C TYR A 199 -1.63 -0.08 -0.90
N ALA A 200 -0.56 -0.84 -0.63
CA ALA A 200 0.51 -0.41 0.26
C ALA A 200 1.20 0.86 -0.28
N LEU A 201 1.45 0.95 -1.59
CA LEU A 201 2.00 2.15 -2.21
C LEU A 201 1.08 3.36 -1.98
N ALA A 202 -0.21 3.22 -2.25
CA ALA A 202 -1.18 4.31 -2.10
C ALA A 202 -1.30 4.77 -0.63
N MET A 203 -1.38 3.84 0.32
CA MET A 203 -1.45 4.18 1.74
C MET A 203 -0.20 4.90 2.23
N ASN A 204 0.98 4.37 1.89
CA ASN A 204 2.25 4.97 2.29
C ASN A 204 2.42 6.37 1.67
N THR A 205 1.96 6.59 0.44
CA THR A 205 1.92 7.93 -0.20
C THR A 205 1.05 8.91 0.58
N LEU A 206 -0.02 8.45 1.21
CA LEU A 206 -0.88 9.27 2.09
C LEU A 206 -0.32 9.43 3.51
N GLY A 207 0.89 8.93 3.79
CA GLY A 207 1.48 8.94 5.13
C GLY A 207 0.80 8.00 6.12
N ILE A 208 0.06 6.99 5.62
CA ILE A 208 -0.60 5.98 6.43
C ILE A 208 0.23 4.70 6.38
N PRO A 209 0.84 4.27 7.49
CA PRO A 209 1.71 3.09 7.49
C PRO A 209 0.95 1.85 7.05
N CYS A 210 1.39 1.24 5.96
CA CYS A 210 0.82 0.05 5.38
C CYS A 210 1.92 -0.89 4.91
N ALA A 211 1.78 -2.16 5.23
CA ALA A 211 2.75 -3.19 4.88
C ALA A 211 2.06 -4.36 4.19
N VAL A 212 2.80 -5.04 3.33
CA VAL A 212 2.36 -6.28 2.68
C VAL A 212 2.74 -7.47 3.54
N VAL A 213 1.82 -8.41 3.65
CA VAL A 213 1.99 -9.69 4.32
C VAL A 213 1.71 -10.79 3.32
N SER A 214 2.60 -11.77 3.24
CA SER A 214 2.46 -12.92 2.34
C SER A 214 2.57 -14.23 3.10
N ASN A 215 1.78 -15.19 2.71
CA ASN A 215 1.80 -16.54 3.23
C ASN A 215 1.84 -17.55 2.08
N TYR A 216 3.02 -18.07 1.78
CA TYR A 216 3.22 -19.03 0.67
C TYR A 216 2.42 -20.33 0.83
N SER A 217 2.27 -20.84 2.08
CA SER A 217 1.48 -22.04 2.30
C SER A 217 -0.01 -21.87 2.00
N LYS A 218 -0.46 -20.63 1.91
CA LYS A 218 -1.82 -20.23 1.55
C LYS A 218 -1.92 -19.65 0.15
N ASN A 219 -0.79 -19.48 -0.52
CA ASN A 219 -0.70 -18.82 -1.83
C ASN A 219 -1.46 -17.49 -1.83
N HIS A 220 -1.21 -16.64 -0.81
CA HIS A 220 -2.00 -15.44 -0.60
C HIS A 220 -1.21 -14.28 0.00
N SER A 221 -1.62 -13.07 -0.38
CA SER A 221 -1.05 -11.82 0.10
C SER A 221 -2.14 -10.81 0.44
N TRP A 222 -1.89 -10.05 1.51
CA TRP A 222 -2.81 -9.02 2.02
C TRP A 222 -2.03 -7.88 2.67
N ASN A 223 -2.71 -6.94 3.28
CA ASN A 223 -2.08 -5.81 3.95
C ASN A 223 -2.33 -5.78 5.45
N VAL A 224 -1.43 -5.13 6.17
CA VAL A 224 -1.69 -4.56 7.49
C VAL A 224 -1.52 -3.06 7.45
N ILE A 225 -2.40 -2.32 8.10
CA ILE A 225 -2.42 -0.86 8.15
C ILE A 225 -2.48 -0.39 9.59
N LYS A 226 -1.72 0.68 9.92
CA LYS A 226 -1.69 1.25 11.27
C LYS A 226 -2.60 2.45 11.37
N LEU A 227 -3.59 2.38 12.22
CA LEU A 227 -4.54 3.44 12.51
C LEU A 227 -4.65 3.64 14.03
N ASN A 228 -4.51 4.89 14.49
CA ASN A 228 -4.62 5.23 15.91
C ASN A 228 -3.74 4.34 16.82
N GLY A 229 -2.49 4.09 16.39
CA GLY A 229 -1.51 3.29 17.14
C GLY A 229 -1.68 1.77 17.07
N LYS A 230 -2.75 1.25 16.45
CA LYS A 230 -3.03 -0.20 16.29
C LYS A 230 -2.98 -0.62 14.84
N TRP A 231 -2.62 -1.88 14.61
CA TRP A 231 -2.60 -2.47 13.29
C TRP A 231 -3.87 -3.29 13.02
N TYR A 232 -4.37 -3.21 11.79
CA TYR A 232 -5.55 -3.92 11.30
C TYR A 232 -5.23 -4.59 9.98
N TYR A 233 -5.87 -5.71 9.71
CA TYR A 233 -5.78 -6.37 8.40
C TYR A 233 -6.68 -5.70 7.38
N VAL A 234 -6.20 -5.68 6.14
CA VAL A 234 -6.96 -5.29 4.96
C VAL A 234 -6.65 -6.31 3.87
N ASP A 235 -7.66 -6.99 3.37
CA ASP A 235 -7.53 -7.86 2.22
C ASP A 235 -8.38 -7.34 1.06
N LEU A 236 -7.70 -6.75 0.11
CA LEU A 236 -8.33 -6.14 -1.06
C LEU A 236 -8.84 -7.21 -2.06
N THR A 237 -8.26 -8.41 -2.04
CA THR A 237 -8.73 -9.55 -2.86
C THR A 237 -10.20 -9.86 -2.58
N ASN A 238 -10.59 -9.87 -1.31
CA ASN A 238 -11.99 -10.06 -0.92
C ASN A 238 -12.88 -8.85 -1.26
N GLY A 239 -12.29 -7.72 -1.61
CA GLY A 239 -12.99 -6.51 -2.02
C GLY A 239 -13.37 -6.49 -3.49
N VAL A 240 -12.52 -7.09 -4.32
CA VAL A 240 -12.72 -7.14 -5.78
C VAL A 240 -13.76 -8.19 -6.11
N GLY A 241 -14.79 -7.81 -6.86
CA GLY A 241 -15.76 -8.76 -7.38
C GLY A 241 -15.12 -9.71 -8.41
N THR A 242 -15.54 -10.96 -8.43
CA THR A 242 -15.08 -11.94 -9.41
C THR A 242 -16.23 -12.35 -10.35
N GLY A 243 -15.90 -12.70 -11.60
CA GLY A 243 -16.86 -13.17 -12.60
C GLY A 243 -17.85 -12.10 -13.04
N LYS A 244 -19.15 -12.43 -13.11
CA LYS A 244 -20.22 -11.54 -13.62
C LYS A 244 -20.42 -10.24 -12.81
N HIS A 245 -19.80 -10.12 -11.66
CA HIS A 245 -19.90 -8.97 -10.74
C HIS A 245 -18.61 -8.16 -10.65
N GLU A 246 -17.66 -8.37 -11.55
CA GLU A 246 -16.42 -7.58 -11.60
C GLU A 246 -16.74 -6.08 -11.66
N GLY A 247 -16.13 -5.31 -10.75
CA GLY A 247 -16.28 -3.85 -10.70
C GLY A 247 -17.62 -3.31 -10.19
N ALA A 248 -18.68 -4.12 -10.14
CA ALA A 248 -20.02 -3.65 -9.80
C ALA A 248 -20.29 -3.58 -8.28
N VAL A 249 -19.68 -4.48 -7.51
CA VAL A 249 -20.02 -4.65 -6.10
C VAL A 249 -18.74 -4.82 -5.26
N VAL A 250 -18.51 -3.89 -4.34
CA VAL A 250 -17.35 -3.93 -3.44
C VAL A 250 -17.71 -4.65 -2.14
N SER A 251 -16.92 -5.64 -1.75
CA SER A 251 -17.02 -6.26 -0.42
C SER A 251 -16.04 -5.59 0.56
N TYR A 252 -16.52 -5.23 1.73
CA TYR A 252 -15.70 -4.65 2.79
C TYR A 252 -15.52 -5.61 3.99
N GLU A 253 -15.82 -6.90 3.81
CA GLU A 253 -15.77 -7.89 4.90
C GLU A 253 -14.37 -8.08 5.48
N SER A 254 -13.33 -7.88 4.66
CA SER A 254 -11.92 -7.95 5.07
C SER A 254 -11.25 -6.58 5.13
N PHE A 255 -12.03 -5.50 5.30
CA PHE A 255 -11.53 -4.14 5.43
C PHE A 255 -11.39 -3.72 6.89
N LEU A 256 -10.18 -3.37 7.32
CA LEU A 256 -9.84 -2.92 8.68
C LEU A 256 -10.28 -3.90 9.79
N VAL A 257 -10.07 -5.18 9.55
CA VAL A 257 -10.45 -6.24 10.50
C VAL A 257 -9.32 -6.56 11.47
N GLY A 258 -9.70 -6.95 12.69
CA GLY A 258 -8.76 -7.49 13.67
C GLY A 258 -8.50 -8.98 13.43
N LYS A 259 -7.69 -9.61 14.32
CA LYS A 259 -7.35 -11.05 14.21
C LYS A 259 -8.58 -11.95 14.08
N LYS A 260 -9.61 -11.70 14.93
CA LYS A 260 -10.84 -12.49 14.90
C LYS A 260 -11.63 -12.29 13.61
N GLY A 261 -11.72 -11.04 13.12
CA GLY A 261 -12.40 -10.71 11.87
C GLY A 261 -11.70 -11.34 10.67
N PHE A 262 -10.37 -11.27 10.60
CA PHE A 262 -9.60 -11.88 9.51
C PHE A 262 -9.79 -13.40 9.45
N LEU A 263 -9.69 -14.09 10.57
CA LEU A 263 -9.92 -15.55 10.62
C LEU A 263 -11.35 -15.93 10.20
N LYS A 264 -12.34 -15.07 10.47
CA LYS A 264 -13.73 -15.30 10.05
C LYS A 264 -13.89 -15.19 8.53
N THR A 265 -13.19 -14.25 7.89
CA THR A 265 -13.27 -14.03 6.44
C THR A 265 -12.33 -14.93 5.63
N HIS A 266 -11.42 -15.65 6.31
CA HIS A 266 -10.46 -16.57 5.70
C HIS A 266 -10.63 -17.98 6.31
N PRO A 267 -11.69 -18.72 5.96
CA PRO A 267 -11.91 -20.07 6.47
C PRO A 267 -10.71 -20.97 6.10
N GLY A 268 -10.24 -21.77 7.05
CA GLY A 268 -9.03 -22.60 6.87
C GLY A 268 -7.71 -21.95 7.27
N TYR A 269 -7.71 -20.65 7.68
CA TYR A 269 -6.55 -20.03 8.31
C TYR A 269 -6.54 -20.29 9.81
N LYS A 270 -5.34 -20.49 10.35
CA LYS A 270 -5.07 -20.61 11.80
C LYS A 270 -4.37 -19.35 12.30
N ALA A 271 -4.33 -19.17 13.62
CA ALA A 271 -3.67 -18.01 14.24
C ALA A 271 -2.21 -17.81 13.78
N LYS A 272 -1.49 -18.89 13.49
CA LYS A 272 -0.11 -18.83 12.96
C LYS A 272 -0.03 -18.24 11.55
N ASP A 273 -1.06 -18.40 10.74
CA ASP A 273 -1.08 -17.98 9.34
C ASP A 273 -1.25 -16.45 9.21
N LEU A 274 -1.76 -15.80 10.25
CA LEU A 274 -1.98 -14.35 10.33
C LEU A 274 -0.70 -13.51 10.19
N TYR A 275 0.45 -14.10 10.50
CA TYR A 275 1.73 -13.41 10.52
C TYR A 275 2.52 -13.56 9.22
N GLY A 276 1.93 -14.20 8.22
CA GLY A 276 2.61 -14.50 6.98
C GLY A 276 3.77 -15.49 7.16
N GLN A 277 4.58 -15.62 6.13
CA GLN A 277 5.74 -16.53 6.14
C GLN A 277 6.98 -15.86 5.52
N GLY A 278 8.13 -16.12 6.16
CA GLY A 278 9.44 -15.87 5.58
C GLY A 278 9.78 -14.39 5.35
N ASN A 279 10.66 -14.18 4.39
CA ASN A 279 11.26 -12.88 4.06
C ASN A 279 10.37 -12.01 3.15
N SER A 280 9.20 -12.48 2.76
CA SER A 280 8.28 -11.78 1.85
C SER A 280 7.42 -10.73 2.54
N ASN A 281 7.39 -10.72 3.87
CA ASN A 281 6.69 -9.67 4.60
C ASN A 281 7.50 -8.38 4.60
N ASP A 282 6.86 -7.24 4.44
CA ASP A 282 7.50 -5.93 4.59
C ASP A 282 8.03 -5.72 6.01
N LEU A 283 7.38 -6.31 7.00
CA LEU A 283 7.68 -6.15 8.42
C LEU A 283 7.87 -7.49 9.13
N ASN A 284 8.57 -7.47 10.27
CA ASN A 284 8.52 -8.58 11.21
C ASN A 284 7.14 -8.63 11.89
N MET A 285 6.24 -9.38 11.31
CA MET A 285 4.84 -9.44 11.71
C MET A 285 4.62 -9.92 13.15
N ARG A 286 5.53 -10.71 13.72
CA ARG A 286 5.39 -11.23 15.09
C ARG A 286 5.56 -10.15 16.17
N GLY A 287 6.30 -9.08 15.85
CA GLY A 287 6.49 -7.93 16.75
C GLY A 287 5.41 -6.86 16.64
N ILE A 288 4.41 -7.02 15.77
CA ILE A 288 3.41 -5.99 15.49
C ILE A 288 2.17 -6.18 16.36
N PRO A 289 1.71 -5.14 17.09
CA PRO A 289 0.50 -5.22 17.91
C PRO A 289 -0.78 -5.14 17.06
N ILE A 290 -1.10 -6.25 16.39
CA ILE A 290 -2.36 -6.36 15.62
C ILE A 290 -3.56 -6.37 16.58
N SER A 291 -4.57 -5.56 16.27
CA SER A 291 -5.84 -5.53 17.01
C SER A 291 -6.54 -6.89 17.00
N ASN A 292 -7.12 -7.27 18.12
CA ASN A 292 -7.99 -8.44 18.17
C ASN A 292 -9.40 -8.18 17.61
N SER A 293 -9.82 -6.91 17.62
CA SER A 293 -11.15 -6.48 17.19
C SER A 293 -11.05 -5.62 15.95
N ASP A 294 -12.08 -5.64 15.14
CA ASP A 294 -12.21 -4.80 13.95
C ASP A 294 -12.18 -3.31 14.32
N TYR A 295 -11.74 -2.46 13.38
CA TYR A 295 -11.74 -1.01 13.57
C TYR A 295 -13.15 -0.46 13.68
N ILE A 296 -14.07 -0.91 12.81
CA ILE A 296 -15.48 -0.55 12.84
C ILE A 296 -16.19 -1.48 13.83
N LYS A 297 -16.24 -1.10 15.11
CA LYS A 297 -16.80 -1.96 16.18
C LYS A 297 -18.27 -1.72 16.41
N ASP A 298 -18.61 -0.47 16.62
CA ASP A 298 -19.84 -0.09 17.31
C ASP A 298 -20.91 0.45 16.36
N ASN A 299 -20.57 0.66 15.08
CA ASN A 299 -21.50 1.10 14.06
C ASN A 299 -22.12 -0.09 13.32
N LYS A 300 -23.18 -0.68 13.90
CA LYS A 300 -23.89 -1.81 13.29
C LYS A 300 -24.50 -1.47 11.94
N GLU A 301 -25.00 -0.25 11.76
CA GLU A 301 -25.66 0.16 10.52
C GLU A 301 -24.70 0.23 9.35
N ILE A 302 -23.56 0.94 9.51
CA ILE A 302 -22.55 0.99 8.44
C ILE A 302 -21.92 -0.39 8.21
N LYS A 303 -21.72 -1.19 9.24
CA LYS A 303 -21.25 -2.58 9.12
C LYS A 303 -22.19 -3.42 8.26
N ASN A 304 -23.49 -3.28 8.45
CA ASN A 304 -24.49 -3.98 7.64
C ASN A 304 -24.54 -3.45 6.22
N ALA A 305 -24.44 -2.12 6.01
CA ALA A 305 -24.33 -1.52 4.69
C ALA A 305 -23.11 -2.02 3.91
N LEU A 306 -21.95 -2.09 4.57
CA LEU A 306 -20.71 -2.58 3.99
C LEU A 306 -20.77 -4.08 3.65
N LYS A 307 -21.45 -4.88 4.49
CA LYS A 307 -21.70 -6.31 4.21
C LYS A 307 -22.69 -6.53 3.09
N ALA A 308 -23.74 -5.73 3.05
CA ALA A 308 -24.77 -5.82 2.01
C ALA A 308 -24.27 -5.36 0.64
N ARG A 309 -22.98 -4.93 0.55
CA ARG A 309 -22.36 -4.46 -0.69
C ARG A 309 -23.16 -3.33 -1.36
N THR A 310 -23.80 -2.48 -0.54
CA THR A 310 -24.55 -1.32 -1.04
C THR A 310 -23.58 -0.28 -1.58
N CYS A 311 -24.01 0.49 -2.55
CA CYS A 311 -23.22 1.61 -3.07
C CYS A 311 -22.98 2.62 -1.95
N THR A 312 -21.71 2.86 -1.63
CA THR A 312 -21.31 3.84 -0.63
C THR A 312 -20.54 4.98 -1.28
N PHE A 313 -20.75 6.20 -0.81
CA PHE A 313 -19.94 7.36 -1.20
C PHE A 313 -19.66 8.26 0.00
N TYR A 314 -18.56 8.98 -0.06
CA TYR A 314 -18.14 9.92 0.98
C TYR A 314 -18.51 11.36 0.59
N ARG A 315 -19.05 12.12 1.53
CA ARG A 315 -19.30 13.55 1.35
C ARG A 315 -19.29 14.26 2.70
N LYS A 316 -18.56 15.37 2.80
CA LYS A 316 -18.56 16.26 3.97
C LYS A 316 -18.39 15.54 5.33
N GLY A 317 -17.48 14.59 5.41
CA GLY A 317 -17.16 13.89 6.65
C GLY A 317 -17.98 12.62 6.92
N PHE A 318 -18.92 12.27 6.04
CA PHE A 318 -19.83 11.14 6.22
C PHE A 318 -19.81 10.17 5.04
N TRP A 319 -19.96 8.89 5.36
CA TRP A 319 -20.27 7.84 4.40
C TRP A 319 -21.78 7.70 4.28
N TYR A 320 -22.28 7.65 3.05
CA TYR A 320 -23.68 7.53 2.70
C TYR A 320 -23.95 6.17 2.07
N TRP A 321 -25.11 5.59 2.34
CA TRP A 321 -25.58 4.34 1.72
C TRP A 321 -27.10 4.30 1.65
N ILE A 322 -27.63 3.44 0.80
CA ILE A 322 -29.04 3.12 0.77
C ILE A 322 -29.29 1.92 1.69
N SER A 323 -30.15 2.07 2.66
CA SER A 323 -30.52 0.99 3.59
C SER A 323 -31.61 0.09 2.98
N GLN A 324 -31.90 -1.03 3.64
CA GLN A 324 -32.90 -2.02 3.17
C GLN A 324 -34.30 -1.47 3.03
N ASP A 325 -34.64 -0.43 3.79
CA ASP A 325 -35.90 0.30 3.69
C ASP A 325 -35.89 1.40 2.61
N ASN A 326 -34.91 1.37 1.71
CA ASN A 326 -34.68 2.34 0.64
C ASN A 326 -34.44 3.79 1.12
N SER A 327 -34.15 3.99 2.41
CA SER A 327 -33.78 5.31 2.92
C SER A 327 -32.28 5.60 2.70
N LEU A 328 -31.95 6.87 2.41
CA LEU A 328 -30.56 7.33 2.39
C LEU A 328 -30.11 7.56 3.83
N LYS A 329 -29.08 6.84 4.25
CA LYS A 329 -28.45 6.96 5.56
C LYS A 329 -27.04 7.44 5.45
N CYS A 330 -26.51 8.05 6.52
CA CYS A 330 -25.11 8.44 6.60
C CYS A 330 -24.56 8.26 8.02
N SER A 331 -23.25 8.08 8.11
CA SER A 331 -22.52 7.99 9.37
C SER A 331 -21.03 8.18 9.13
N THR A 332 -20.28 8.49 10.19
CA THR A 332 -18.83 8.26 10.19
C THR A 332 -18.54 6.77 10.36
N LEU A 333 -17.35 6.30 10.01
CA LEU A 333 -16.98 4.90 10.21
C LEU A 333 -17.07 4.45 11.68
N GLN A 334 -16.94 5.35 12.62
CA GLN A 334 -17.00 5.07 14.06
C GLN A 334 -18.36 5.33 14.73
N GLY A 335 -19.37 5.72 13.97
CA GLY A 335 -20.72 5.79 14.48
C GLY A 335 -21.17 7.12 15.09
N LYS A 336 -20.48 8.23 14.82
CA LYS A 336 -21.03 9.54 15.16
C LYS A 336 -22.20 9.82 14.21
N LYS A 337 -23.42 9.79 14.75
CA LYS A 337 -24.63 10.26 14.07
C LYS A 337 -24.63 11.80 14.08
N THR A 338 -24.99 12.41 13.00
CA THR A 338 -25.55 13.77 12.96
C THR A 338 -27.05 13.69 12.92
#